data_ebca9fd64b02a9e6066d83b1568fc686
#
_entry.id   ebca9fd64b02a9e6066d83b1568fc686
#
_cell.length_a   1.000
_cell.length_b   1.000
_cell.length_c   1.000
_cell.angle_alpha   90.00
_cell.angle_beta   90.00
_cell.angle_gamma   90.00
#
_symmetry.space_group_name_H-M   'P 1'
#
loop_
_entity.id
_entity.type
_entity.pdbx_description
1 polymer ?
#
loop_
_entity_poly.entity_id
_entity_poly.type
_entity_poly.pdbx_seq_one_letter_code
_entity_poly.pdbx_strand_id
1 'polypeptide(L)'
;MDINLVKKAFADHFEGKCGVYASPGRINLIGEHTDYNGGFVFPGAVDCGIVAAILPNGLDKVRAYSIDMNELAEFGLKEEDAPAQGWAKYIFGVCREMAKLGVEVKGFDCAFAGDVPLGAGMSSSAALESTFAYAINDMFADNKIDKFALAKVGQMTEHHYVGVNCGIMDQFASVFGKKGNLMRLDCRSMEFEYFPFDPQGYKLLLVNSVVKHELVDSPYNKRRESCERVAKTLGVETLRDAEFEDLERVKGEISEEDYKRAKYVIGEKQRVLDVCEALIKGDYETVGQRMYQTHWGMSKDYEVSCEELDFLAELAEKCGVTGSRIMGGGFGGCTINLVKEELYDNFVATAKKEFAAKYGHEPKIYDVVISDGARRLE
;
A
#
# COMPACT_ATOMS: atom_id res chain seq x y z
N MET A 1 -9.15 11.51 8.87
CA MET A 1 -8.00 12.45 9.14
C MET A 1 -8.51 13.70 9.87
N ASP A 2 -8.10 13.93 11.12
CA ASP A 2 -8.58 15.06 11.97
C ASP A 2 -7.50 16.15 12.09
N ILE A 3 -7.70 17.25 11.36
CA ILE A 3 -6.80 18.43 11.36
C ILE A 3 -6.74 19.10 12.74
N ASN A 4 -7.86 19.19 13.45
CA ASN A 4 -7.92 19.87 14.75
C ASN A 4 -7.14 19.09 15.80
N LEU A 5 -7.18 17.76 15.76
CA LEU A 5 -6.42 16.90 16.65
C LEU A 5 -4.91 17.17 16.55
N VAL A 6 -4.35 17.16 15.32
CA VAL A 6 -2.90 17.37 15.13
C VAL A 6 -2.47 18.80 15.44
N LYS A 7 -3.29 19.82 15.11
CA LYS A 7 -3.00 21.21 15.47
C LYS A 7 -2.99 21.43 16.98
N LYS A 8 -3.93 20.81 17.69
CA LYS A 8 -3.96 20.86 19.16
C LYS A 8 -2.73 20.19 19.74
N ALA A 9 -2.44 18.96 19.32
CA ALA A 9 -1.28 18.23 19.81
C ALA A 9 0.04 18.97 19.50
N PHE A 10 0.13 19.63 18.33
CA PHE A 10 1.26 20.48 18.00
C PHE A 10 1.40 21.64 19.00
N ALA A 11 0.30 22.35 19.28
CA ALA A 11 0.30 23.48 20.22
C ALA A 11 0.58 23.06 21.67
N ASP A 12 0.22 21.82 22.04
CA ASP A 12 0.49 21.28 23.38
C ASP A 12 1.99 20.95 23.60
N HIS A 13 2.77 20.73 22.51
CA HIS A 13 4.17 20.31 22.57
C HIS A 13 5.16 21.33 21.99
N PHE A 14 4.71 22.19 21.06
CA PHE A 14 5.56 23.10 20.29
C PHE A 14 4.92 24.47 20.13
N GLU A 15 5.74 25.46 19.83
CA GLU A 15 5.29 26.83 19.60
C GLU A 15 5.33 27.21 18.13
N GLY A 16 4.45 28.10 17.70
CA GLY A 16 4.43 28.68 16.36
C GLY A 16 3.24 28.25 15.51
N LYS A 17 3.15 28.83 14.32
CA LYS A 17 2.07 28.54 13.35
C LYS A 17 2.52 27.46 12.36
N CYS A 18 2.02 26.26 12.54
CA CYS A 18 2.34 25.11 11.68
C CYS A 18 1.57 25.12 10.34
N GLY A 19 2.15 24.51 9.31
CA GLY A 19 1.42 24.03 8.15
C GLY A 19 0.82 22.66 8.42
N VAL A 20 -0.24 22.28 7.72
CA VAL A 20 -0.88 20.98 7.85
C VAL A 20 -0.80 20.23 6.52
N TYR A 21 -0.29 19.01 6.58
CA TYR A 21 -0.08 18.13 5.43
C TYR A 21 -0.76 16.80 5.66
N ALA A 22 -1.19 16.16 4.58
CA ALA A 22 -1.78 14.83 4.66
C ALA A 22 -1.43 13.98 3.45
N SER A 23 -1.34 12.69 3.68
CA SER A 23 -1.25 11.69 2.63
C SER A 23 -2.12 10.49 2.95
N PRO A 24 -2.83 9.93 1.95
CA PRO A 24 -3.71 8.79 2.13
C PRO A 24 -2.94 7.48 2.21
N GLY A 25 -3.58 6.48 2.81
CA GLY A 25 -3.32 5.08 2.51
C GLY A 25 -3.85 4.72 1.13
N ARG A 26 -3.75 3.42 0.77
CA ARG A 26 -4.20 2.93 -0.53
C ARG A 26 -4.92 1.60 -0.43
N ILE A 27 -5.80 1.37 -1.38
CA ILE A 27 -6.15 0.01 -1.81
C ILE A 27 -5.40 -0.33 -3.10
N ASN A 28 -5.34 -1.60 -3.43
CA ASN A 28 -5.00 -2.04 -4.77
C ASN A 28 -6.14 -2.94 -5.26
N LEU A 29 -6.76 -2.67 -6.40
CA LEU A 29 -7.89 -3.47 -6.87
C LEU A 29 -7.42 -4.81 -7.43
N ILE A 30 -6.26 -4.84 -8.10
CA ILE A 30 -5.63 -6.04 -8.67
C ILE A 30 -4.16 -5.75 -9.00
N GLY A 31 -3.32 -6.79 -9.15
CA GLY A 31 -1.90 -6.62 -9.47
C GLY A 31 -1.00 -6.69 -8.23
N GLU A 32 -1.25 -7.63 -7.32
CA GLU A 32 -0.37 -7.83 -6.17
C GLU A 32 0.92 -8.56 -6.54
N HIS A 33 2.03 -8.15 -5.93
CA HIS A 33 3.38 -8.71 -6.14
C HIS A 33 3.92 -8.58 -7.57
N THR A 34 3.34 -7.69 -8.37
CA THR A 34 3.79 -7.45 -9.75
C THR A 34 4.71 -6.24 -9.88
N ASP A 35 4.68 -5.29 -8.94
CA ASP A 35 5.43 -4.04 -8.98
C ASP A 35 6.94 -4.25 -8.99
N TYR A 36 7.49 -5.05 -8.11
CA TYR A 36 8.92 -5.40 -8.10
C TYR A 36 9.33 -6.40 -9.22
N ASN A 37 8.36 -6.88 -10.01
CA ASN A 37 8.57 -7.65 -11.22
C ASN A 37 8.42 -6.80 -12.51
N GLY A 38 8.41 -5.48 -12.40
CA GLY A 38 8.20 -4.57 -13.53
C GLY A 38 6.82 -4.70 -14.17
N GLY A 39 5.84 -5.28 -13.46
CA GLY A 39 4.49 -5.51 -13.93
C GLY A 39 3.57 -4.31 -13.81
N PHE A 40 2.26 -4.55 -13.95
CA PHE A 40 1.23 -3.55 -13.74
C PHE A 40 0.61 -3.69 -12.36
N VAL A 41 0.27 -2.55 -11.74
CA VAL A 41 -0.56 -2.47 -10.54
C VAL A 41 -1.75 -1.56 -10.79
N PHE A 42 -2.80 -1.71 -9.96
CA PHE A 42 -4.04 -0.96 -10.17
C PHE A 42 -4.59 -0.38 -8.86
N PRO A 43 -3.79 0.49 -8.18
CA PRO A 43 -4.17 1.06 -6.88
C PRO A 43 -5.10 2.25 -7.00
N GLY A 44 -5.66 2.62 -5.84
CA GLY A 44 -6.36 3.88 -5.59
C GLY A 44 -6.07 4.39 -4.19
N ALA A 45 -5.88 5.69 -4.06
CA ALA A 45 -5.77 6.35 -2.76
C ALA A 45 -7.11 6.33 -2.03
N VAL A 46 -7.10 6.17 -0.71
CA VAL A 46 -8.32 6.11 0.12
C VAL A 46 -8.45 7.32 1.04
N ASP A 47 -9.60 7.52 1.64
CA ASP A 47 -9.90 8.69 2.48
C ASP A 47 -9.31 8.63 3.90
N CYS A 48 -8.78 7.49 4.32
CA CYS A 48 -7.97 7.37 5.53
C CYS A 48 -6.48 7.52 5.21
N GLY A 49 -5.70 8.05 6.15
CA GLY A 49 -4.28 8.33 5.91
C GLY A 49 -3.56 8.85 7.15
N ILE A 50 -2.48 9.57 6.90
CA ILE A 50 -1.71 10.30 7.93
C ILE A 50 -1.95 11.80 7.73
N VAL A 51 -2.15 12.51 8.83
CA VAL A 51 -2.16 13.97 8.88
C VAL A 51 -1.10 14.45 9.86
N ALA A 52 -0.38 15.51 9.48
CA ALA A 52 0.71 16.08 10.29
C ALA A 52 0.66 17.61 10.30
N ALA A 53 0.79 18.18 11.49
CA ALA A 53 1.07 19.59 11.70
C ALA A 53 2.59 19.76 11.82
N ILE A 54 3.22 20.58 10.97
CA ILE A 54 4.68 20.66 10.82
C ILE A 54 5.12 22.11 10.73
N LEU A 55 6.27 22.42 11.38
CA LEU A 55 6.89 23.76 11.35
C LEU A 55 8.41 23.66 11.40
N PRO A 56 9.18 24.34 10.53
CA PRO A 56 10.62 24.52 10.70
C PRO A 56 10.95 25.13 12.07
N ASN A 57 11.89 24.55 12.83
CA ASN A 57 12.15 24.92 14.21
C ASN A 57 13.47 25.70 14.41
N GLY A 58 14.24 25.87 13.34
CA GLY A 58 15.55 26.57 13.41
C GLY A 58 16.66 25.80 14.14
N LEU A 59 16.42 24.52 14.46
CA LEU A 59 17.40 23.64 15.09
C LEU A 59 17.99 22.68 14.05
N ASP A 60 19.07 21.96 14.39
CA ASP A 60 19.66 20.92 13.56
C ASP A 60 19.06 19.53 13.87
N LYS A 61 17.83 19.48 14.36
CA LYS A 61 17.15 18.24 14.73
C LYS A 61 15.65 18.29 14.47
N VAL A 62 15.08 17.12 14.25
CA VAL A 62 13.63 16.89 14.20
C VAL A 62 13.12 16.54 15.59
N ARG A 63 11.96 17.11 15.97
CA ARG A 63 11.19 16.71 17.14
C ARG A 63 9.80 16.29 16.66
N ALA A 64 9.49 15.01 16.78
CA ALA A 64 8.28 14.42 16.24
C ALA A 64 7.44 13.78 17.35
N TYR A 65 6.21 14.23 17.51
CA TYR A 65 5.24 13.66 18.43
C TYR A 65 4.21 12.79 17.67
N SER A 66 4.22 11.49 17.94
CA SER A 66 3.20 10.57 17.47
C SER A 66 2.04 10.53 18.45
N ILE A 67 0.86 11.01 18.03
CA ILE A 67 -0.35 11.02 18.85
C ILE A 67 -0.81 9.59 19.13
N ASP A 68 -0.78 8.73 18.12
CA ASP A 68 -1.27 7.34 18.22
C ASP A 68 -0.42 6.48 19.17
N MET A 69 0.90 6.75 19.22
CA MET A 69 1.83 6.07 20.12
C MET A 69 1.99 6.80 21.45
N ASN A 70 1.49 8.03 21.56
CA ASN A 70 1.72 8.94 22.70
C ASN A 70 3.22 9.05 23.03
N GLU A 71 4.06 9.28 22.02
CA GLU A 71 5.51 9.23 22.12
C GLU A 71 6.16 10.39 21.36
N LEU A 72 7.16 11.02 21.99
CA LEU A 72 8.02 12.03 21.38
C LEU A 72 9.35 11.38 20.99
N ALA A 73 9.78 11.60 19.74
CA ALA A 73 11.11 11.26 19.26
C ALA A 73 11.88 12.53 18.90
N GLU A 74 13.17 12.59 19.27
CA GLU A 74 14.10 13.61 18.83
C GLU A 74 15.30 12.95 18.16
N PHE A 75 15.69 13.44 16.99
CA PHE A 75 16.85 12.93 16.25
C PHE A 75 17.48 14.01 15.37
N GLY A 76 18.77 13.90 15.14
CA GLY A 76 19.50 14.75 14.20
C GLY A 76 19.28 14.32 12.75
N LEU A 77 19.96 14.98 11.82
CA LEU A 77 19.78 14.75 10.38
C LEU A 77 20.97 14.01 9.73
N LYS A 78 21.96 13.59 10.52
CA LYS A 78 23.11 12.83 10.03
C LYS A 78 22.82 11.32 10.07
N GLU A 79 23.62 10.52 9.39
CA GLU A 79 23.41 9.06 9.32
C GLU A 79 23.48 8.38 10.69
N GLU A 80 24.39 8.85 11.55
CA GLU A 80 24.59 8.35 12.92
C GLU A 80 23.46 8.70 13.89
N ASP A 81 22.58 9.60 13.50
CA ASP A 81 21.46 10.11 14.34
C ASP A 81 20.18 9.32 14.20
N ALA A 82 20.22 8.16 13.55
CA ALA A 82 19.03 7.34 13.31
C ALA A 82 18.27 7.03 14.61
N PRO A 83 16.96 7.30 14.68
CA PRO A 83 16.17 7.09 15.90
C PRO A 83 15.97 5.61 16.23
N ALA A 84 15.82 5.32 17.52
CA ALA A 84 15.54 3.96 17.99
C ALA A 84 14.08 3.54 17.71
N GLN A 85 13.15 4.49 17.74
CA GLN A 85 11.72 4.24 17.53
C GLN A 85 11.45 3.81 16.09
N GLY A 86 10.75 2.68 15.90
CA GLY A 86 10.46 2.13 14.58
C GLY A 86 9.73 3.11 13.66
N TRP A 87 8.70 3.78 14.17
CA TRP A 87 7.94 4.76 13.38
C TRP A 87 8.76 6.01 13.00
N ALA A 88 9.69 6.43 13.86
CA ALA A 88 10.51 7.61 13.58
C ALA A 88 11.57 7.35 12.50
N LYS A 89 11.95 6.07 12.26
CA LYS A 89 12.85 5.68 11.16
C LYS A 89 12.30 6.04 9.78
N TYR A 90 10.98 6.02 9.60
CA TYR A 90 10.35 6.44 8.35
C TYR A 90 10.54 7.94 8.11
N ILE A 91 10.33 8.78 9.14
CA ILE A 91 10.52 10.23 9.03
C ILE A 91 12.01 10.55 8.80
N PHE A 92 12.89 9.88 9.54
CA PHE A 92 14.34 10.01 9.40
C PHE A 92 14.79 9.62 7.99
N GLY A 93 14.35 8.46 7.49
CA GLY A 93 14.68 7.98 6.15
C GLY A 93 14.23 8.95 5.06
N VAL A 94 13.01 9.49 5.15
CA VAL A 94 12.53 10.52 4.23
C VAL A 94 13.44 11.76 4.25
N CYS A 95 13.85 12.24 5.42
CA CYS A 95 14.79 13.37 5.52
C CYS A 95 16.10 13.05 4.80
N ARG A 96 16.63 11.84 4.99
CA ARG A 96 17.90 11.39 4.37
C ARG A 96 17.78 11.23 2.85
N GLU A 97 16.72 10.62 2.38
CA GLU A 97 16.49 10.45 0.93
C GLU A 97 16.24 11.78 0.22
N MET A 98 15.52 12.73 0.84
CA MET A 98 15.37 14.09 0.32
C MET A 98 16.71 14.82 0.26
N ALA A 99 17.57 14.65 1.27
CA ALA A 99 18.91 15.22 1.26
C ALA A 99 19.78 14.66 0.10
N LYS A 100 19.66 13.37 -0.26
CA LYS A 100 20.34 12.78 -1.42
C LYS A 100 19.89 13.40 -2.76
N LEU A 101 18.67 13.96 -2.82
CA LEU A 101 18.19 14.73 -3.98
C LEU A 101 18.67 16.18 -3.98
N GLY A 102 19.53 16.57 -3.04
CA GLY A 102 20.10 17.92 -2.95
C GLY A 102 19.23 18.91 -2.16
N VAL A 103 18.19 18.45 -1.46
CA VAL A 103 17.38 19.29 -0.59
C VAL A 103 18.16 19.55 0.71
N GLU A 104 18.35 20.83 1.08
CA GLU A 104 18.91 21.23 2.38
C GLU A 104 17.84 21.06 3.46
N VAL A 105 17.61 19.81 3.90
CA VAL A 105 16.66 19.51 4.97
C VAL A 105 17.14 20.10 6.28
N LYS A 106 16.29 20.90 6.93
CA LYS A 106 16.56 21.52 8.24
C LYS A 106 15.65 20.91 9.29
N GLY A 107 15.95 21.19 10.56
CA GLY A 107 15.13 20.72 11.67
C GLY A 107 13.71 21.27 11.63
N PHE A 108 12.78 20.46 12.08
CA PHE A 108 11.36 20.82 12.20
C PHE A 108 10.72 20.14 13.41
N ASP A 109 9.63 20.75 13.87
CA ASP A 109 8.74 20.18 14.86
C ASP A 109 7.50 19.65 14.19
N CYS A 110 6.99 18.51 14.63
CA CYS A 110 5.75 17.96 14.10
C CYS A 110 4.95 17.18 15.14
N ALA A 111 3.63 17.24 14.98
CA ALA A 111 2.69 16.31 15.61
C ALA A 111 1.83 15.65 14.52
N PHE A 112 1.70 14.35 14.56
CA PHE A 112 0.95 13.60 13.54
C PHE A 112 0.09 12.49 14.13
N ALA A 113 -0.96 12.13 13.40
CA ALA A 113 -1.84 11.02 13.68
C ALA A 113 -2.25 10.31 12.38
N GLY A 114 -2.65 9.05 12.51
CA GLY A 114 -3.21 8.25 11.42
C GLY A 114 -4.55 7.66 11.75
N ASP A 115 -5.41 7.56 10.75
CA ASP A 115 -6.66 6.79 10.81
C ASP A 115 -6.64 5.58 9.87
N VAL A 116 -5.47 5.26 9.31
CA VAL A 116 -5.26 4.00 8.57
C VAL A 116 -5.34 2.85 9.57
N PRO A 117 -6.30 1.93 9.42
CA PRO A 117 -6.43 0.82 10.34
C PRO A 117 -5.17 -0.05 10.37
N LEU A 118 -4.60 -0.24 11.56
CA LEU A 118 -3.40 -1.04 11.73
C LEU A 118 -3.61 -2.49 11.29
N GLY A 119 -2.69 -2.99 10.48
CA GLY A 119 -2.74 -4.36 9.96
C GLY A 119 -3.81 -4.59 8.89
N ALA A 120 -4.43 -3.54 8.36
CA ALA A 120 -5.42 -3.66 7.28
C ALA A 120 -4.81 -3.76 5.87
N GLY A 121 -3.49 -3.73 5.74
CA GLY A 121 -2.82 -3.76 4.44
C GLY A 121 -2.99 -2.49 3.59
N MET A 122 -3.44 -1.37 4.19
CA MET A 122 -3.67 -0.09 3.50
C MET A 122 -2.45 0.84 3.50
N SER A 123 -1.25 0.36 3.77
CA SER A 123 0.04 1.06 3.68
C SER A 123 0.13 2.36 4.48
N SER A 124 0.01 2.24 5.81
CA SER A 124 0.26 3.38 6.71
C SER A 124 1.70 3.92 6.62
N SER A 125 2.69 3.07 6.31
CA SER A 125 4.08 3.48 6.09
C SER A 125 4.20 4.43 4.90
N ALA A 126 3.67 4.05 3.73
CA ALA A 126 3.69 4.89 2.54
C ALA A 126 2.93 6.22 2.74
N ALA A 127 1.82 6.19 3.49
CA ALA A 127 1.10 7.41 3.87
C ALA A 127 1.96 8.33 4.75
N LEU A 128 2.68 7.77 5.74
CA LEU A 128 3.59 8.52 6.61
C LEU A 128 4.74 9.11 5.79
N GLU A 129 5.43 8.29 5.01
CA GLU A 129 6.54 8.72 4.16
C GLU A 129 6.13 9.83 3.20
N SER A 130 5.00 9.65 2.50
CA SER A 130 4.51 10.62 1.52
C SER A 130 4.07 11.93 2.17
N THR A 131 3.50 11.89 3.39
CA THR A 131 3.16 13.10 4.16
C THR A 131 4.41 13.94 4.42
N PHE A 132 5.48 13.31 4.91
CA PHE A 132 6.72 14.01 5.24
C PHE A 132 7.54 14.40 4.00
N ALA A 133 7.58 13.54 2.96
CA ALA A 133 8.24 13.88 1.70
C ALA A 133 7.59 15.12 1.05
N TYR A 134 6.26 15.17 1.02
CA TYR A 134 5.53 16.32 0.50
C TYR A 134 5.76 17.59 1.35
N ALA A 135 5.69 17.47 2.68
CA ALA A 135 5.93 18.60 3.58
C ALA A 135 7.37 19.16 3.46
N ILE A 136 8.38 18.29 3.39
CA ILE A 136 9.79 18.68 3.23
C ILE A 136 10.01 19.36 1.88
N ASN A 137 9.38 18.85 0.81
CA ASN A 137 9.42 19.47 -0.51
C ASN A 137 8.84 20.90 -0.50
N ASP A 138 7.71 21.09 0.18
CA ASP A 138 7.08 22.41 0.33
C ASP A 138 7.94 23.36 1.18
N MET A 139 8.43 22.90 2.34
CA MET A 139 9.14 23.76 3.30
C MET A 139 10.58 24.09 2.89
N PHE A 140 11.30 23.16 2.24
CA PHE A 140 12.75 23.28 2.05
C PHE A 140 13.19 23.17 0.58
N ALA A 141 12.29 22.88 -0.36
CA ALA A 141 12.62 22.75 -1.76
C ALA A 141 11.70 23.56 -2.70
N ASP A 142 10.86 24.46 -2.19
CA ASP A 142 9.92 25.28 -2.97
C ASP A 142 9.08 24.44 -3.95
N ASN A 143 8.70 23.21 -3.57
CA ASN A 143 7.96 22.25 -4.40
C ASN A 143 8.66 21.88 -5.73
N LYS A 144 9.99 21.90 -5.79
CA LYS A 144 10.76 21.61 -7.02
C LYS A 144 10.98 20.11 -7.27
N ILE A 145 10.82 19.27 -6.25
CA ILE A 145 10.93 17.83 -6.40
C ILE A 145 9.61 17.29 -7.01
N ASP A 146 9.71 16.58 -8.10
CA ASP A 146 8.53 16.04 -8.77
C ASP A 146 7.91 14.87 -8.01
N LYS A 147 6.67 14.54 -8.34
CA LYS A 147 5.88 13.51 -7.65
C LYS A 147 6.49 12.11 -7.73
N PHE A 148 7.12 11.73 -8.83
CA PHE A 148 7.78 10.42 -8.94
C PHE A 148 9.00 10.34 -8.02
N ALA A 149 9.78 11.41 -7.96
CA ALA A 149 10.90 11.50 -7.03
C ALA A 149 10.43 11.42 -5.57
N LEU A 150 9.29 12.06 -5.21
CA LEU A 150 8.71 11.94 -3.87
C LEU A 150 8.26 10.50 -3.56
N ALA A 151 7.60 9.82 -4.50
CA ALA A 151 7.25 8.41 -4.33
C ALA A 151 8.51 7.52 -4.17
N LYS A 152 9.56 7.82 -4.95
CA LYS A 152 10.84 7.11 -4.85
C LYS A 152 11.55 7.34 -3.53
N VAL A 153 11.45 8.53 -2.95
CA VAL A 153 11.96 8.83 -1.58
C VAL A 153 11.35 7.88 -0.56
N GLY A 154 10.02 7.70 -0.58
CA GLY A 154 9.35 6.74 0.31
C GLY A 154 9.84 5.30 0.09
N GLN A 155 9.87 4.82 -1.16
CA GLN A 155 10.38 3.50 -1.47
C GLN A 155 11.83 3.28 -0.99
N MET A 156 12.72 4.26 -1.20
CA MET A 156 14.11 4.16 -0.75
C MET A 156 14.24 4.24 0.77
N THR A 157 13.32 4.94 1.44
CA THR A 157 13.20 4.90 2.90
C THR A 157 12.96 3.49 3.42
N GLU A 158 11.99 2.78 2.83
CA GLU A 158 11.72 1.38 3.18
C GLU A 158 12.96 0.49 2.95
N HIS A 159 13.64 0.64 1.82
CA HIS A 159 14.81 -0.18 1.47
C HIS A 159 16.00 0.08 2.39
N HIS A 160 16.36 1.35 2.64
CA HIS A 160 17.60 1.70 3.29
C HIS A 160 17.52 1.81 4.81
N TYR A 161 16.35 2.18 5.35
CA TYR A 161 16.21 2.51 6.77
C TYR A 161 15.26 1.56 7.53
N VAL A 162 14.37 0.87 6.81
CA VAL A 162 13.41 -0.08 7.39
C VAL A 162 13.77 -1.53 7.09
N GLY A 163 14.40 -1.80 5.92
CA GLY A 163 14.84 -3.13 5.51
C GLY A 163 13.79 -3.94 4.74
N VAL A 164 12.76 -3.28 4.20
CA VAL A 164 11.71 -3.90 3.38
C VAL A 164 11.98 -3.59 1.91
N ASN A 165 12.24 -4.61 1.08
CA ASN A 165 12.48 -4.47 -0.35
C ASN A 165 11.16 -4.41 -1.15
N CYS A 166 10.30 -3.44 -0.82
CA CYS A 166 9.02 -3.24 -1.48
C CYS A 166 9.15 -2.73 -2.93
N GLY A 167 8.09 -2.89 -3.72
CA GLY A 167 7.91 -2.16 -4.98
C GLY A 167 7.51 -0.69 -4.74
N ILE A 168 7.12 0.02 -5.80
CA ILE A 168 6.78 1.46 -5.71
C ILE A 168 5.29 1.73 -5.55
N MET A 169 4.45 0.71 -5.68
CA MET A 169 2.99 0.83 -5.77
C MET A 169 2.39 1.69 -4.66
N ASP A 170 2.79 1.44 -3.42
CA ASP A 170 2.18 2.04 -2.24
C ASP A 170 2.44 3.54 -2.17
N GLN A 171 3.70 3.94 -2.32
CA GLN A 171 4.12 5.33 -2.32
C GLN A 171 3.58 6.06 -3.55
N PHE A 172 3.56 5.39 -4.73
CA PHE A 172 2.96 5.94 -5.92
C PHE A 172 1.49 6.28 -5.69
N ALA A 173 0.71 5.34 -5.16
CA ALA A 173 -0.71 5.55 -4.90
C ALA A 173 -0.97 6.68 -3.90
N SER A 174 -0.16 6.74 -2.81
CA SER A 174 -0.26 7.79 -1.80
C SER A 174 0.07 9.18 -2.36
N VAL A 175 0.99 9.29 -3.32
CA VAL A 175 1.40 10.59 -3.91
C VAL A 175 0.50 11.02 -5.07
N PHE A 176 0.13 10.08 -5.96
CA PHE A 176 -0.58 10.38 -7.21
C PHE A 176 -2.10 10.23 -7.11
N GLY A 177 -2.64 9.77 -6.00
CA GLY A 177 -4.07 9.57 -5.80
C GLY A 177 -4.91 10.72 -6.34
N LYS A 178 -6.05 10.37 -6.95
CA LYS A 178 -7.03 11.30 -7.48
C LYS A 178 -8.43 10.80 -7.15
N LYS A 179 -9.21 11.65 -6.49
CA LYS A 179 -10.57 11.33 -6.08
C LYS A 179 -11.40 10.73 -7.23
N GLY A 180 -12.06 9.62 -6.95
CA GLY A 180 -12.90 8.91 -7.92
C GLY A 180 -12.13 8.23 -9.06
N ASN A 181 -10.82 8.02 -8.93
CA ASN A 181 -10.02 7.33 -9.94
C ASN A 181 -9.11 6.28 -9.34
N LEU A 182 -9.07 5.11 -9.97
CA LEU A 182 -7.97 4.16 -9.82
C LEU A 182 -6.85 4.50 -10.81
N MET A 183 -5.67 3.92 -10.63
CA MET A 183 -4.51 4.21 -11.45
C MET A 183 -3.86 2.92 -11.92
N ARG A 184 -3.76 2.72 -13.24
CA ARG A 184 -2.87 1.68 -13.76
C ARG A 184 -1.46 2.26 -13.87
N LEU A 185 -0.53 1.72 -13.10
CA LEU A 185 0.89 2.05 -13.22
C LEU A 185 1.60 0.89 -13.91
N ASP A 186 2.37 1.19 -14.94
CA ASP A 186 3.42 0.31 -15.45
C ASP A 186 4.69 0.52 -14.61
N CYS A 187 5.03 -0.46 -13.77
CA CYS A 187 6.15 -0.33 -12.83
C CYS A 187 7.54 -0.41 -13.51
N ARG A 188 7.61 -0.66 -14.81
CA ARG A 188 8.84 -0.61 -15.61
C ARG A 188 9.08 0.77 -16.20
N SER A 189 8.12 1.25 -17.00
CA SER A 189 8.25 2.55 -17.68
C SER A 189 7.92 3.73 -16.79
N MET A 190 7.25 3.48 -15.65
CA MET A 190 6.67 4.48 -14.75
C MET A 190 5.59 5.33 -15.42
N GLU A 191 5.07 4.89 -16.56
CA GLU A 191 3.88 5.49 -17.17
C GLU A 191 2.63 5.04 -16.45
N PHE A 192 1.68 5.95 -16.31
CA PHE A 192 0.42 5.64 -15.64
C PHE A 192 -0.78 6.30 -16.28
N GLU A 193 -1.96 5.73 -16.03
CA GLU A 193 -3.22 6.20 -16.55
C GLU A 193 -4.30 6.16 -15.46
N TYR A 194 -5.14 7.20 -15.41
CA TYR A 194 -6.28 7.26 -14.51
C TYR A 194 -7.50 6.58 -15.13
N PHE A 195 -8.14 5.74 -14.35
CA PHE A 195 -9.41 5.08 -14.68
C PHE A 195 -10.50 5.61 -13.74
N PRO A 196 -11.52 6.29 -14.26
CA PRO A 196 -12.68 6.65 -13.45
C PRO A 196 -13.28 5.40 -12.79
N PHE A 197 -13.48 5.50 -11.48
CA PHE A 197 -14.05 4.42 -10.69
C PHE A 197 -15.29 4.92 -9.96
N ASP A 198 -16.44 4.67 -10.56
CA ASP A 198 -17.77 4.96 -10.03
C ASP A 198 -18.65 3.71 -10.25
N PRO A 199 -18.48 2.68 -9.40
CA PRO A 199 -19.12 1.39 -9.59
C PRO A 199 -20.60 1.44 -9.23
N GLN A 200 -21.44 1.95 -10.14
CA GLN A 200 -22.88 2.06 -9.98
C GLN A 200 -23.51 0.73 -9.57
N GLY A 201 -24.20 0.72 -8.43
CA GLY A 201 -24.82 -0.48 -7.85
C GLY A 201 -23.85 -1.42 -7.13
N TYR A 202 -22.58 -1.04 -6.96
CA TYR A 202 -21.58 -1.79 -6.22
C TYR A 202 -20.90 -0.93 -5.16
N LYS A 203 -20.39 -1.58 -4.12
CA LYS A 203 -19.51 -1.01 -3.10
C LYS A 203 -18.21 -1.77 -3.03
N LEU A 204 -17.11 -1.06 -2.75
CA LEU A 204 -15.87 -1.67 -2.31
C LEU A 204 -15.80 -1.64 -0.80
N LEU A 205 -15.49 -2.78 -0.19
CA LEU A 205 -15.24 -2.84 1.24
C LEU A 205 -14.05 -3.75 1.55
N LEU A 206 -13.39 -3.47 2.66
CA LEU A 206 -12.36 -4.32 3.22
C LEU A 206 -12.93 -5.10 4.40
N VAL A 207 -12.63 -6.38 4.43
CA VAL A 207 -12.90 -7.25 5.57
C VAL A 207 -11.56 -7.65 6.18
N ASN A 208 -11.23 -7.06 7.33
CA ASN A 208 -9.96 -7.28 8.02
C ASN A 208 -10.07 -8.47 8.96
N SER A 209 -9.28 -9.49 8.71
CA SER A 209 -9.18 -10.69 9.55
C SER A 209 -8.62 -10.42 10.96
N VAL A 210 -8.01 -9.23 11.17
CA VAL A 210 -7.29 -8.84 12.40
C VAL A 210 -6.06 -9.72 12.69
N VAL A 211 -5.71 -10.63 11.78
CA VAL A 211 -4.46 -11.40 11.86
C VAL A 211 -3.30 -10.47 11.52
N LYS A 212 -2.32 -10.39 12.42
CA LYS A 212 -1.11 -9.58 12.26
C LYS A 212 0.07 -10.48 11.93
N HIS A 213 0.82 -10.13 10.90
CA HIS A 213 2.14 -10.67 10.63
C HIS A 213 3.16 -9.54 10.55
N GLU A 214 4.34 -9.75 11.14
CA GLU A 214 5.46 -8.83 10.98
C GLU A 214 6.09 -9.04 9.59
N LEU A 215 6.27 -7.96 8.82
CA LEU A 215 6.83 -8.03 7.47
C LEU A 215 8.36 -8.04 7.47
N VAL A 216 9.02 -7.68 8.58
CA VAL A 216 10.48 -7.66 8.72
C VAL A 216 11.00 -9.09 8.89
N ASP A 217 12.02 -9.49 8.14
CA ASP A 217 12.53 -10.87 7.99
C ASP A 217 11.51 -11.85 7.38
N SER A 218 10.59 -11.33 6.62
CA SER A 218 9.36 -11.99 6.25
C SER A 218 9.52 -12.88 5.02
N PRO A 219 8.57 -13.80 4.88
CA PRO A 219 8.31 -14.51 3.62
C PRO A 219 8.16 -13.60 2.40
N TYR A 220 7.90 -12.29 2.56
CA TYR A 220 7.78 -11.31 1.47
C TYR A 220 9.07 -11.20 0.63
N ASN A 221 10.22 -10.95 1.26
CA ASN A 221 11.50 -10.85 0.55
C ASN A 221 11.82 -12.16 -0.21
N LYS A 222 11.50 -13.33 0.37
CA LYS A 222 11.64 -14.63 -0.29
C LYS A 222 10.80 -14.77 -1.56
N ARG A 223 9.64 -14.10 -1.64
CA ARG A 223 8.81 -14.09 -2.85
C ARG A 223 9.50 -13.34 -3.99
N ARG A 224 10.08 -12.18 -3.68
CA ARG A 224 10.87 -11.40 -4.63
C ARG A 224 12.10 -12.19 -5.11
N GLU A 225 12.88 -12.77 -4.20
CA GLU A 225 14.03 -13.60 -4.53
C GLU A 225 13.67 -14.78 -5.44
N SER A 226 12.52 -15.42 -5.20
CA SER A 226 11.99 -16.50 -6.04
C SER A 226 11.75 -16.03 -7.48
N CYS A 227 11.12 -14.86 -7.65
CA CYS A 227 10.89 -14.27 -8.97
C CYS A 227 12.21 -13.91 -9.68
N GLU A 228 13.16 -13.33 -8.95
CA GLU A 228 14.48 -12.95 -9.48
C GLU A 228 15.29 -14.19 -9.94
N ARG A 229 15.22 -15.29 -9.19
CA ARG A 229 15.87 -16.57 -9.59
C ARG A 229 15.27 -17.10 -10.91
N VAL A 230 13.93 -17.11 -11.04
CA VAL A 230 13.28 -17.59 -12.25
C VAL A 230 13.59 -16.67 -13.44
N ALA A 231 13.50 -15.36 -13.27
CA ALA A 231 13.86 -14.39 -14.32
C ALA A 231 15.30 -14.60 -14.82
N LYS A 232 16.24 -14.83 -13.90
CA LYS A 232 17.62 -15.15 -14.24
C LYS A 232 17.75 -16.45 -15.05
N THR A 233 17.03 -17.51 -14.67
CA THR A 233 17.02 -18.80 -15.39
C THR A 233 16.43 -18.63 -16.79
N LEU A 234 15.38 -17.82 -16.93
CA LEU A 234 14.79 -17.49 -18.23
C LEU A 234 15.65 -16.56 -19.09
N GLY A 235 16.64 -15.87 -18.52
CA GLY A 235 17.45 -14.88 -19.22
C GLY A 235 16.72 -13.58 -19.52
N VAL A 236 15.71 -13.24 -18.72
CA VAL A 236 14.93 -12.00 -18.81
C VAL A 236 15.24 -11.07 -17.66
N GLU A 237 14.97 -9.76 -17.83
CA GLU A 237 15.22 -8.77 -16.80
C GLU A 237 14.27 -8.98 -15.60
N THR A 238 13.00 -9.17 -15.87
CA THR A 238 11.96 -9.46 -14.87
C THR A 238 10.92 -10.43 -15.43
N LEU A 239 10.07 -10.99 -14.58
CA LEU A 239 8.96 -11.87 -15.01
C LEU A 239 7.90 -11.16 -15.86
N ARG A 240 7.95 -9.82 -15.98
CA ARG A 240 7.15 -9.05 -16.93
C ARG A 240 7.38 -9.52 -18.40
N ASP A 241 8.60 -9.95 -18.73
CA ASP A 241 9.00 -10.35 -20.07
C ASP A 241 8.75 -11.83 -20.35
N ALA A 242 8.33 -12.59 -19.35
CA ALA A 242 8.06 -14.01 -19.48
C ALA A 242 6.58 -14.27 -19.85
N GLU A 243 6.38 -15.34 -20.65
CA GLU A 243 5.08 -15.94 -20.92
C GLU A 243 5.03 -17.36 -20.33
N PHE A 244 3.84 -17.98 -20.32
CA PHE A 244 3.68 -19.34 -19.77
C PHE A 244 4.52 -20.38 -20.50
N GLU A 245 4.68 -20.25 -21.81
CA GLU A 245 5.50 -21.12 -22.65
C GLU A 245 6.99 -21.02 -22.27
N ASP A 246 7.48 -19.86 -21.89
CA ASP A 246 8.84 -19.67 -21.40
C ASP A 246 9.05 -20.40 -20.07
N LEU A 247 8.08 -20.26 -19.16
CA LEU A 247 8.13 -20.91 -17.85
C LEU A 247 8.10 -22.46 -17.99
N GLU A 248 7.28 -23.00 -18.88
CA GLU A 248 7.23 -24.45 -19.16
C GLU A 248 8.56 -25.00 -19.68
N ARG A 249 9.30 -24.21 -20.48
CA ARG A 249 10.63 -24.64 -21.00
C ARG A 249 11.67 -24.86 -19.89
N VAL A 250 11.61 -24.07 -18.83
CA VAL A 250 12.58 -24.14 -17.73
C VAL A 250 12.07 -24.91 -16.50
N LYS A 251 10.89 -25.53 -16.59
CA LYS A 251 10.25 -26.22 -15.47
C LYS A 251 11.13 -27.29 -14.80
N GLY A 252 11.99 -27.95 -15.56
CA GLY A 252 12.94 -28.95 -15.06
C GLY A 252 14.22 -28.35 -14.44
N GLU A 253 14.42 -27.05 -14.57
CA GLU A 253 15.63 -26.35 -14.13
C GLU A 253 15.40 -25.53 -12.85
N ILE A 254 14.15 -25.34 -12.44
CA ILE A 254 13.73 -24.55 -11.27
C ILE A 254 12.98 -25.44 -10.27
N SER A 255 12.86 -24.97 -9.02
CA SER A 255 12.07 -25.66 -8.01
C SER A 255 10.57 -25.58 -8.31
N GLU A 256 9.76 -26.55 -7.81
CA GLU A 256 8.31 -26.49 -7.91
C GLU A 256 7.73 -25.22 -7.27
N GLU A 257 8.32 -24.79 -6.16
CA GLU A 257 7.97 -23.55 -5.46
C GLU A 257 8.18 -22.33 -6.36
N ASP A 258 9.38 -22.20 -6.95
CA ASP A 258 9.71 -21.10 -7.86
C ASP A 258 8.83 -21.10 -9.11
N TYR A 259 8.52 -22.30 -9.65
CA TYR A 259 7.60 -22.46 -10.77
C TYR A 259 6.19 -21.93 -10.45
N LYS A 260 5.60 -22.32 -9.32
CA LYS A 260 4.28 -21.87 -8.88
C LYS A 260 4.25 -20.35 -8.71
N ARG A 261 5.26 -19.79 -8.06
CA ARG A 261 5.35 -18.35 -7.82
C ARG A 261 5.47 -17.56 -9.12
N ALA A 262 6.33 -17.98 -10.02
CA ALA A 262 6.47 -17.34 -11.33
C ALA A 262 5.18 -17.43 -12.15
N LYS A 263 4.51 -18.59 -12.14
CA LYS A 263 3.22 -18.80 -12.79
C LYS A 263 2.16 -17.80 -12.32
N TYR A 264 2.08 -17.55 -11.01
CA TYR A 264 1.17 -16.55 -10.46
C TYR A 264 1.46 -15.17 -11.04
N VAL A 265 2.72 -14.71 -10.97
CA VAL A 265 3.13 -13.36 -11.42
C VAL A 265 2.90 -13.16 -12.92
N ILE A 266 3.26 -14.15 -13.74
CA ILE A 266 3.04 -14.11 -15.19
C ILE A 266 1.54 -13.98 -15.51
N GLY A 267 0.69 -14.75 -14.80
CA GLY A 267 -0.76 -14.67 -15.00
C GLY A 267 -1.38 -13.39 -14.46
N GLU A 268 -0.83 -12.82 -13.39
CA GLU A 268 -1.37 -11.59 -12.79
C GLU A 268 -1.19 -10.38 -13.73
N LYS A 269 -0.13 -10.34 -14.49
CA LYS A 269 0.10 -9.34 -15.55
C LYS A 269 -1.13 -9.19 -16.46
N GLN A 270 -1.65 -10.31 -16.96
CA GLN A 270 -2.80 -10.30 -17.86
C GLN A 270 -4.10 -9.96 -17.11
N ARG A 271 -4.29 -10.46 -15.88
CA ARG A 271 -5.49 -10.15 -15.09
C ARG A 271 -5.65 -8.65 -14.84
N VAL A 272 -4.57 -7.91 -14.59
CA VAL A 272 -4.64 -6.44 -14.47
C VAL A 272 -5.16 -5.79 -15.74
N LEU A 273 -4.65 -6.19 -16.90
CA LEU A 273 -5.08 -5.64 -18.19
C LEU A 273 -6.56 -5.96 -18.47
N ASP A 274 -6.97 -7.20 -18.21
CA ASP A 274 -8.36 -7.63 -18.37
C ASP A 274 -9.32 -6.79 -17.48
N VAL A 275 -8.92 -6.50 -16.24
CA VAL A 275 -9.71 -5.67 -15.32
C VAL A 275 -9.80 -4.22 -15.82
N CYS A 276 -8.71 -3.66 -16.34
CA CYS A 276 -8.74 -2.32 -16.93
C CYS A 276 -9.74 -2.24 -18.09
N GLU A 277 -9.71 -3.23 -19.00
CA GLU A 277 -10.67 -3.29 -20.11
C GLU A 277 -12.12 -3.49 -19.63
N ALA A 278 -12.32 -4.36 -18.64
CA ALA A 278 -13.64 -4.64 -18.07
C ALA A 278 -14.24 -3.37 -17.43
N LEU A 279 -13.44 -2.61 -16.68
CA LEU A 279 -13.90 -1.34 -16.07
C LEU A 279 -14.34 -0.31 -17.10
N ILE A 280 -13.58 -0.17 -18.21
CA ILE A 280 -13.97 0.74 -19.31
C ILE A 280 -15.34 0.36 -19.90
N LYS A 281 -15.66 -0.94 -19.90
CA LYS A 281 -16.92 -1.47 -20.42
C LYS A 281 -18.05 -1.52 -19.36
N GLY A 282 -17.76 -1.22 -18.10
CA GLY A 282 -18.69 -1.39 -16.99
C GLY A 282 -18.98 -2.85 -16.64
N ASP A 283 -18.10 -3.78 -17.03
CA ASP A 283 -18.24 -5.23 -16.79
C ASP A 283 -17.64 -5.60 -15.43
N TYR A 284 -18.37 -5.32 -14.37
CA TYR A 284 -17.96 -5.64 -13.01
C TYR A 284 -17.96 -7.14 -12.70
N GLU A 285 -18.68 -7.95 -13.44
CA GLU A 285 -18.65 -9.42 -13.28
C GLU A 285 -17.28 -9.98 -13.70
N THR A 286 -16.72 -9.51 -14.82
CA THR A 286 -15.35 -9.87 -15.22
C THR A 286 -14.32 -9.36 -14.20
N VAL A 287 -14.47 -8.13 -13.69
CA VAL A 287 -13.61 -7.61 -12.62
C VAL A 287 -13.59 -8.57 -11.43
N GLY A 288 -14.76 -8.95 -10.94
CA GLY A 288 -14.90 -9.88 -9.81
C GLY A 288 -14.30 -11.26 -10.05
N GLN A 289 -14.50 -11.82 -11.23
CA GLN A 289 -13.90 -13.11 -11.61
C GLN A 289 -12.36 -13.04 -11.57
N ARG A 290 -11.76 -11.94 -12.07
CA ARG A 290 -10.30 -11.75 -12.02
C ARG A 290 -9.81 -11.56 -10.58
N MET A 291 -10.58 -10.89 -9.73
CA MET A 291 -10.27 -10.77 -8.30
C MET A 291 -10.20 -12.14 -7.62
N TYR A 292 -11.16 -13.04 -7.85
CA TYR A 292 -11.11 -14.41 -7.30
C TYR A 292 -9.94 -15.21 -7.86
N GLN A 293 -9.64 -15.10 -9.16
CA GLN A 293 -8.47 -15.77 -9.75
C GLN A 293 -7.15 -15.29 -9.12
N THR A 294 -7.04 -13.99 -8.84
CA THR A 294 -5.91 -13.43 -8.12
C THR A 294 -5.84 -13.99 -6.70
N HIS A 295 -6.96 -14.03 -5.97
CA HIS A 295 -6.99 -14.58 -4.61
C HIS A 295 -6.46 -16.02 -4.56
N TRP A 296 -7.02 -16.90 -5.40
CA TRP A 296 -6.61 -18.30 -5.40
C TRP A 296 -5.18 -18.51 -5.92
N GLY A 297 -4.73 -17.67 -6.84
CA GLY A 297 -3.33 -17.63 -7.27
C GLY A 297 -2.39 -17.21 -6.13
N MET A 298 -2.75 -16.17 -5.36
CA MET A 298 -2.01 -15.74 -4.17
C MET A 298 -2.00 -16.81 -3.08
N SER A 299 -3.11 -17.51 -2.88
CA SER A 299 -3.24 -18.56 -1.86
C SER A 299 -2.49 -19.84 -2.25
N LYS A 300 -2.69 -20.37 -3.46
CA LYS A 300 -2.25 -21.72 -3.85
C LYS A 300 -0.91 -21.75 -4.58
N ASP A 301 -0.63 -20.75 -5.41
CA ASP A 301 0.60 -20.70 -6.22
C ASP A 301 1.67 -19.81 -5.55
N TYR A 302 1.28 -18.65 -5.02
CA TYR A 302 2.20 -17.69 -4.42
C TYR A 302 2.42 -17.88 -2.90
N GLU A 303 1.48 -18.58 -2.26
CA GLU A 303 1.53 -18.98 -0.85
C GLU A 303 1.68 -17.79 0.12
N VAL A 304 0.87 -16.74 -0.09
CA VAL A 304 0.83 -15.52 0.74
C VAL A 304 -0.51 -15.35 1.48
N SER A 305 -1.38 -16.35 1.44
CA SER A 305 -2.63 -16.36 2.19
C SER A 305 -2.44 -16.90 3.62
N CYS A 306 -3.52 -16.80 4.38
CA CYS A 306 -3.71 -17.54 5.63
C CYS A 306 -5.14 -18.12 5.65
N GLU A 307 -5.41 -19.01 6.61
CA GLU A 307 -6.71 -19.69 6.72
C GLU A 307 -7.88 -18.71 6.84
N GLU A 308 -7.69 -17.62 7.58
CA GLU A 308 -8.70 -16.61 7.80
C GLU A 308 -9.05 -15.82 6.53
N LEU A 309 -8.06 -15.51 5.68
CA LEU A 309 -8.27 -14.82 4.42
C LEU A 309 -8.92 -15.73 3.38
N ASP A 310 -8.50 -16.99 3.29
CA ASP A 310 -9.15 -17.98 2.43
C ASP A 310 -10.60 -18.20 2.85
N PHE A 311 -10.87 -18.31 4.15
CA PHE A 311 -12.23 -18.40 4.69
C PHE A 311 -13.11 -17.21 4.31
N LEU A 312 -12.59 -15.99 4.41
CA LEU A 312 -13.33 -14.76 4.04
C LEU A 312 -13.65 -14.73 2.54
N ALA A 313 -12.72 -15.15 1.69
CA ALA A 313 -12.94 -15.21 0.24
C ALA A 313 -13.96 -16.29 -0.13
N GLU A 314 -13.88 -17.49 0.46
CA GLU A 314 -14.89 -18.56 0.29
C GLU A 314 -16.26 -18.10 0.77
N LEU A 315 -16.33 -17.39 1.88
CA LEU A 315 -17.59 -16.88 2.43
C LEU A 315 -18.20 -15.83 1.50
N ALA A 316 -17.36 -14.93 0.94
CA ALA A 316 -17.78 -13.93 -0.03
C ALA A 316 -18.38 -14.61 -1.27
N GLU A 317 -17.75 -15.66 -1.81
CA GLU A 317 -18.24 -16.43 -2.94
C GLU A 317 -19.60 -17.10 -2.62
N LYS A 318 -19.73 -17.72 -1.45
CA LYS A 318 -20.99 -18.32 -0.97
C LYS A 318 -22.13 -17.31 -0.80
N CYS A 319 -21.80 -16.06 -0.45
CA CYS A 319 -22.76 -14.96 -0.33
C CYS A 319 -23.11 -14.29 -1.67
N GLY A 320 -22.52 -14.73 -2.78
CA GLY A 320 -22.73 -14.15 -4.11
C GLY A 320 -22.04 -12.80 -4.32
N VAL A 321 -21.00 -12.50 -3.53
CA VAL A 321 -20.16 -11.31 -3.72
C VAL A 321 -19.46 -11.41 -5.07
N THR A 322 -19.50 -10.32 -5.83
CA THR A 322 -19.02 -10.30 -7.22
C THR A 322 -17.52 -10.60 -7.33
N GLY A 323 -16.71 -10.09 -6.40
CA GLY A 323 -15.27 -10.36 -6.35
C GLY A 323 -14.71 -10.19 -4.95
N SER A 324 -13.77 -11.06 -4.57
CA SER A 324 -13.05 -10.99 -3.29
C SER A 324 -11.62 -11.48 -3.47
N ARG A 325 -10.67 -10.80 -2.82
CA ARG A 325 -9.27 -11.22 -2.83
C ARG A 325 -8.46 -10.61 -1.68
N ILE A 326 -7.34 -11.22 -1.36
CA ILE A 326 -6.32 -10.68 -0.45
C ILE A 326 -5.85 -9.33 -0.99
N MET A 327 -5.72 -8.33 -0.13
CA MET A 327 -5.19 -7.01 -0.47
C MET A 327 -3.81 -6.79 0.17
N GLY A 328 -2.86 -6.27 -0.62
CA GLY A 328 -1.50 -6.03 -0.18
C GLY A 328 -0.62 -7.28 -0.21
N GLY A 329 0.44 -7.30 0.58
CA GLY A 329 1.46 -8.37 0.57
C GLY A 329 0.98 -9.73 1.09
N GLY A 330 -0.21 -9.83 1.65
CA GLY A 330 -0.75 -11.06 2.23
C GLY A 330 -0.25 -11.34 3.64
N PHE A 331 -0.24 -12.61 4.03
CA PHE A 331 0.11 -13.13 5.36
C PHE A 331 -0.81 -12.65 6.49
N GLY A 332 -1.98 -12.15 6.18
CA GLY A 332 -2.97 -11.55 7.07
C GLY A 332 -3.53 -10.26 6.49
N GLY A 333 -4.14 -9.43 7.31
CA GLY A 333 -4.77 -8.18 6.89
C GLY A 333 -6.17 -8.39 6.33
N CYS A 334 -6.45 -7.81 5.16
CA CYS A 334 -7.80 -7.71 4.61
C CYS A 334 -8.00 -8.53 3.34
N THR A 335 -9.25 -8.93 3.11
CA THR A 335 -9.78 -9.08 1.76
C THR A 335 -10.39 -7.76 1.28
N ILE A 336 -10.21 -7.44 -0.01
CA ILE A 336 -10.96 -6.39 -0.72
C ILE A 336 -12.11 -7.05 -1.49
N ASN A 337 -13.31 -6.49 -1.37
CA ASN A 337 -14.53 -7.11 -1.85
C ASN A 337 -15.32 -6.12 -2.71
N LEU A 338 -15.69 -6.54 -3.91
CA LEU A 338 -16.61 -5.84 -4.81
C LEU A 338 -18.01 -6.42 -4.63
N VAL A 339 -18.88 -5.71 -3.95
CA VAL A 339 -20.18 -6.21 -3.48
C VAL A 339 -21.30 -5.42 -4.11
N LYS A 340 -22.32 -6.10 -4.67
CA LYS A 340 -23.56 -5.44 -5.08
C LYS A 340 -24.22 -4.78 -3.88
N GLU A 341 -24.72 -3.55 -4.04
CA GLU A 341 -25.33 -2.81 -2.93
C GLU A 341 -26.45 -3.59 -2.24
N GLU A 342 -27.26 -4.34 -2.99
CA GLU A 342 -28.32 -5.20 -2.47
C GLU A 342 -27.84 -6.35 -1.59
N LEU A 343 -26.59 -6.79 -1.74
CA LEU A 343 -25.99 -7.87 -0.96
C LEU A 343 -25.14 -7.37 0.20
N TYR A 344 -24.86 -6.07 0.26
CA TYR A 344 -23.91 -5.48 1.22
C TYR A 344 -24.23 -5.81 2.68
N ASP A 345 -25.43 -5.49 3.15
CA ASP A 345 -25.82 -5.68 4.55
C ASP A 345 -25.80 -7.16 4.94
N ASN A 346 -26.30 -8.03 4.05
CA ASN A 346 -26.30 -9.48 4.27
C ASN A 346 -24.89 -10.04 4.32
N PHE A 347 -24.00 -9.61 3.42
CA PHE A 347 -22.61 -10.06 3.41
C PHE A 347 -21.87 -9.62 4.68
N VAL A 348 -22.00 -8.35 5.08
CA VAL A 348 -21.37 -7.82 6.30
C VAL A 348 -21.85 -8.56 7.55
N ALA A 349 -23.15 -8.78 7.68
CA ALA A 349 -23.72 -9.51 8.83
C ALA A 349 -23.24 -10.97 8.85
N THR A 350 -23.21 -11.63 7.69
CA THR A 350 -22.76 -13.02 7.57
C THR A 350 -21.27 -13.14 7.86
N ALA A 351 -20.43 -12.23 7.32
CA ALA A 351 -19.00 -12.21 7.56
C ALA A 351 -18.68 -12.07 9.05
N LYS A 352 -19.32 -11.14 9.76
CA LYS A 352 -19.15 -10.97 11.20
C LYS A 352 -19.54 -12.23 11.96
N LYS A 353 -20.73 -12.77 11.70
CA LYS A 353 -21.27 -13.93 12.42
C LYS A 353 -20.43 -15.19 12.21
N GLU A 354 -20.18 -15.57 10.95
CA GLU A 354 -19.52 -16.83 10.62
C GLU A 354 -18.03 -16.79 10.96
N PHE A 355 -17.37 -15.63 10.77
CA PHE A 355 -15.98 -15.45 11.18
C PHE A 355 -15.82 -15.51 12.70
N ALA A 356 -16.71 -14.84 13.46
CA ALA A 356 -16.69 -14.89 14.91
C ALA A 356 -16.97 -16.30 15.45
N ALA A 357 -17.85 -17.05 14.82
CA ALA A 357 -18.14 -18.43 15.18
C ALA A 357 -16.92 -19.35 14.99
N LYS A 358 -16.11 -19.09 13.95
CA LYS A 358 -14.94 -19.92 13.63
C LYS A 358 -13.68 -19.50 14.41
N TYR A 359 -13.42 -18.19 14.54
CA TYR A 359 -12.16 -17.66 15.06
C TYR A 359 -12.26 -16.97 16.43
N GLY A 360 -13.49 -16.85 16.99
CA GLY A 360 -13.70 -16.30 18.34
C GLY A 360 -13.70 -14.78 18.44
N HIS A 361 -13.59 -14.06 17.32
CA HIS A 361 -13.69 -12.60 17.25
C HIS A 361 -14.29 -12.16 15.90
N GLU A 362 -14.93 -10.99 15.88
CA GLU A 362 -15.45 -10.42 14.62
C GLU A 362 -14.33 -9.86 13.76
N PRO A 363 -14.43 -9.95 12.41
CA PRO A 363 -13.59 -9.19 11.51
C PRO A 363 -13.99 -7.71 11.57
N LYS A 364 -13.06 -6.81 11.21
CA LYS A 364 -13.38 -5.39 11.09
C LYS A 364 -13.74 -5.06 9.64
N ILE A 365 -14.75 -4.23 9.46
CA ILE A 365 -15.26 -3.83 8.15
C ILE A 365 -14.91 -2.36 7.91
N TYR A 366 -14.40 -2.05 6.71
CA TYR A 366 -14.09 -0.68 6.29
C TYR A 366 -14.64 -0.45 4.88
N ASP A 367 -15.49 0.56 4.73
CA ASP A 367 -15.89 1.03 3.41
C ASP A 367 -14.71 1.74 2.73
N VAL A 368 -14.59 1.56 1.43
CA VAL A 368 -13.52 2.17 0.64
C VAL A 368 -14.06 3.38 -0.12
N VAL A 369 -13.46 4.54 0.15
CA VAL A 369 -13.74 5.78 -0.58
C VAL A 369 -12.46 6.24 -1.28
N ILE A 370 -12.49 6.34 -2.60
CA ILE A 370 -11.33 6.77 -3.40
C ILE A 370 -11.11 8.28 -3.23
N SER A 371 -9.91 8.68 -2.86
CA SER A 371 -9.53 10.03 -2.42
C SER A 371 -8.36 10.62 -3.21
N ASP A 372 -8.01 11.89 -2.89
CA ASP A 372 -6.84 12.56 -3.44
C ASP A 372 -5.56 12.15 -2.71
N GLY A 373 -4.42 12.23 -3.41
CA GLY A 373 -3.09 11.91 -2.91
C GLY A 373 -2.54 12.93 -1.90
N ALA A 374 -1.22 12.85 -1.68
CA ALA A 374 -0.48 13.71 -0.77
C ALA A 374 -0.69 15.20 -1.10
N ARG A 375 -0.98 16.02 -0.08
CA ARG A 375 -1.33 17.43 -0.26
C ARG A 375 -1.11 18.24 1.01
N ARG A 376 -0.95 19.55 0.83
CA ARG A 376 -1.09 20.54 1.90
C ARG A 376 -2.58 20.83 2.12
N LEU A 377 -2.99 20.88 3.38
CA LEU A 377 -4.37 21.18 3.78
C LEU A 377 -4.53 22.64 4.26
N GLU A 378 -3.51 23.17 4.98
CA GLU A 378 -3.47 24.57 5.49
C GLU A 378 -2.07 25.16 5.40
#